data_94269b1e1f7c272fe45e8e753604361a
#
_entry.id   94269b1e1f7c272fe45e8e753604361a
#
_cell.length_a   1.000
_cell.length_b   1.000
_cell.length_c   1.000
_cell.angle_alpha   90.00
_cell.angle_beta   90.00
_cell.angle_gamma   90.00
#
_symmetry.space_group_name_H-M   'P 1'
#
loop_
_entity.id
_entity.type
_entity.pdbx_description
1 polymer ?
#
loop_
_entity_poly.entity_id
_entity_poly.type
_entity_poly.pdbx_seq_one_letter_code
_entity_poly.pdbx_strand_id
1 'polypeptide(L)'
;MGSIYKMIKMIPLAFLFLSLTIHAQNTIKKEISGIITYDGAPLSNVNILIKNSEKGTSTNNKGVYKIRAKEGDILQFTHINMKAIEVLIEDITTTLNISMKAAKNELDEVIISSKKKNKQTGLYPKKPKKISSGGFTIDTRRTGYSVRYISGEELNLSGISIGRALQGKIASYKLVVDDFGNEYAKLRDTGTLLTVKYAIWVVDGQVYNFAPPIPLENIKEVAVLRSLAGVNRFGSEAIGGAIIINTTVGNFDPVKDVYSEENPYTNKEYYNEDAVAYNLLSSPKSDYIIELESISDSNEAFKKYQELLSEHQDKSGFYLNVANSFKLKYNDFENYKRVLLDSEEYSKSNPEELKIIAYLYQQEGFYKNALSVYKNVIKLRPKHIQSYRDLINVYIELKQYKKALNTYNYFFNKGLTIEKNGIGDIMTREAEALTSKISKTNLPDEKTLDTRIVFEWSSSEAEFTLEFINPQKQVYKIEHTLSDTSSLILDEKLKGYTSREFVIDGDIGGEWLVNLTYYGNKKYSPTYLKTTVFNDWGRSNEIKKTTVFKMTLKDQKTQLFKINTY
;
A
#
# COMPACT_ATOMS: atom_id res chain seq x y z
N MET A 1 -0.20 33.98 -63.71
CA MET A 1 -0.99 34.05 -62.45
C MET A 1 -1.81 32.80 -62.15
N GLY A 2 -2.12 31.93 -63.11
CA GLY A 2 -2.97 30.74 -62.88
C GLY A 2 -2.27 29.54 -62.21
N SER A 3 -0.95 29.45 -62.20
CA SER A 3 -0.20 28.28 -61.68
C SER A 3 -0.01 28.35 -60.14
N ILE A 4 0.16 29.54 -59.58
CA ILE A 4 0.37 29.75 -58.15
C ILE A 4 -0.93 29.50 -57.33
N TYR A 5 -2.08 29.81 -57.92
CA TYR A 5 -3.39 29.61 -57.29
C TYR A 5 -3.82 28.13 -57.18
N LYS A 6 -3.31 27.25 -58.10
CA LYS A 6 -3.51 25.80 -57.98
C LYS A 6 -2.63 25.15 -56.89
N MET A 7 -1.42 25.68 -56.67
CA MET A 7 -0.51 25.18 -55.64
C MET A 7 -1.01 25.50 -54.22
N ILE A 8 -1.63 26.68 -54.02
CA ILE A 8 -2.15 27.08 -52.69
C ILE A 8 -3.40 26.28 -52.27
N LYS A 9 -4.19 25.77 -53.24
CA LYS A 9 -5.35 24.91 -52.92
C LYS A 9 -4.99 23.46 -52.59
N MET A 10 -3.81 22.97 -52.98
CA MET A 10 -3.36 21.60 -52.64
C MET A 10 -2.65 21.47 -51.31
N ILE A 11 -2.16 22.57 -50.73
CA ILE A 11 -1.47 22.56 -49.43
C ILE A 11 -2.39 22.14 -48.27
N PRO A 12 -3.65 22.61 -48.14
CA PRO A 12 -4.51 22.16 -47.08
C PRO A 12 -4.96 20.69 -47.21
N LEU A 13 -5.01 20.14 -48.40
CA LEU A 13 -5.37 18.74 -48.64
C LEU A 13 -4.20 17.80 -48.25
N ALA A 14 -2.95 18.20 -48.52
CA ALA A 14 -1.77 17.46 -48.07
C ALA A 14 -1.59 17.49 -46.56
N PHE A 15 -1.94 18.61 -45.89
CA PHE A 15 -1.95 18.71 -44.42
C PHE A 15 -3.06 17.87 -43.77
N LEU A 16 -4.21 17.72 -44.44
CA LEU A 16 -5.30 16.88 -43.98
C LEU A 16 -4.93 15.38 -44.08
N PHE A 17 -4.15 14.96 -45.04
CA PHE A 17 -3.66 13.58 -45.15
C PHE A 17 -2.49 13.28 -44.20
N LEU A 18 -1.70 14.29 -43.82
CA LEU A 18 -0.60 14.11 -42.83
C LEU A 18 -1.11 14.01 -41.39
N SER A 19 -2.31 14.54 -41.10
CA SER A 19 -2.92 14.44 -39.78
C SER A 19 -3.65 13.11 -39.53
N LEU A 20 -3.79 12.26 -40.54
CA LEU A 20 -4.42 10.94 -40.45
C LEU A 20 -3.45 9.80 -40.19
N THR A 21 -2.15 10.06 -40.03
CA THR A 21 -1.22 9.10 -39.41
C THR A 21 -1.37 9.14 -37.89
N ILE A 22 -2.61 9.02 -37.42
CA ILE A 22 -2.90 8.72 -36.02
C ILE A 22 -2.29 7.36 -35.76
N HIS A 23 -1.31 7.34 -34.92
CA HIS A 23 -0.69 6.27 -34.20
C HIS A 23 -1.61 5.07 -33.99
N ALA A 24 -1.70 4.18 -34.95
CA ALA A 24 -1.92 2.79 -34.67
C ALA A 24 -0.65 2.32 -33.93
N GLN A 25 -0.55 2.60 -32.65
CA GLN A 25 0.34 1.83 -31.79
C GLN A 25 -0.12 0.38 -31.95
N ASN A 26 0.59 -0.36 -32.80
CA ASN A 26 0.50 -1.80 -32.85
C ASN A 26 0.92 -2.31 -31.49
N THR A 27 -0.03 -2.35 -30.56
CA THR A 27 0.18 -2.94 -29.24
C THR A 27 0.45 -4.42 -29.45
N ILE A 28 1.71 -4.77 -29.33
CA ILE A 28 2.20 -6.15 -29.55
C ILE A 28 1.50 -7.03 -28.50
N LYS A 29 0.73 -8.00 -28.98
CA LYS A 29 0.16 -9.03 -28.10
C LYS A 29 1.27 -9.96 -27.68
N LYS A 30 1.41 -10.19 -26.39
CA LYS A 30 2.33 -11.16 -25.81
C LYS A 30 1.57 -12.36 -25.24
N GLU A 31 2.22 -13.50 -25.16
CA GLU A 31 1.69 -14.69 -24.51
C GLU A 31 1.89 -14.53 -23.00
N ILE A 32 0.78 -14.57 -22.28
CA ILE A 32 0.75 -14.64 -20.82
C ILE A 32 0.42 -16.09 -20.45
N SER A 33 1.18 -16.67 -19.54
CA SER A 33 0.98 -18.04 -19.09
C SER A 33 1.08 -18.13 -17.57
N GLY A 34 0.56 -19.20 -16.98
CA GLY A 34 0.68 -19.44 -15.56
C GLY A 34 -0.02 -20.70 -15.11
N ILE A 35 0.04 -20.94 -13.81
CA ILE A 35 -0.64 -22.03 -13.12
C ILE A 35 -1.61 -21.42 -12.13
N ILE A 36 -2.83 -21.95 -12.11
CA ILE A 36 -3.84 -21.56 -11.12
C ILE A 36 -4.00 -22.70 -10.14
N THR A 37 -3.97 -22.36 -8.86
CA THR A 37 -4.06 -23.30 -7.75
C THR A 37 -5.18 -22.92 -6.78
N TYR A 38 -5.65 -23.88 -6.03
CA TYR A 38 -6.50 -23.72 -4.86
C TYR A 38 -5.95 -24.62 -3.75
N ASP A 39 -5.63 -24.05 -2.60
CA ASP A 39 -5.01 -24.75 -1.47
C ASP A 39 -3.77 -25.57 -1.87
N GLY A 40 -2.92 -24.96 -2.71
CA GLY A 40 -1.70 -25.57 -3.23
C GLY A 40 -1.91 -26.61 -4.34
N ALA A 41 -3.13 -27.10 -4.58
CA ALA A 41 -3.45 -28.05 -5.64
C ALA A 41 -3.79 -27.34 -6.97
N PRO A 42 -3.41 -27.91 -8.14
CA PRO A 42 -3.79 -27.35 -9.43
C PRO A 42 -5.31 -27.26 -9.61
N LEU A 43 -5.81 -26.11 -10.08
CA LEU A 43 -7.24 -25.88 -10.31
C LEU A 43 -7.55 -25.89 -11.82
N SER A 44 -8.31 -26.89 -12.27
CA SER A 44 -8.76 -27.03 -13.65
C SER A 44 -10.06 -26.23 -13.92
N ASN A 45 -10.34 -25.99 -15.20
CA ASN A 45 -11.58 -25.32 -15.65
C ASN A 45 -11.79 -23.90 -15.10
N VAL A 46 -10.74 -23.22 -14.68
CA VAL A 46 -10.81 -21.79 -14.40
C VAL A 46 -10.97 -21.07 -15.73
N ASN A 47 -12.01 -20.26 -15.85
CA ASN A 47 -12.24 -19.45 -17.04
C ASN A 47 -11.41 -18.15 -16.94
N ILE A 48 -10.62 -17.86 -17.97
CA ILE A 48 -9.79 -16.65 -18.08
C ILE A 48 -10.25 -15.86 -19.29
N LEU A 49 -10.81 -14.65 -19.05
CA LEU A 49 -11.34 -13.77 -20.09
C LEU A 49 -10.59 -12.44 -20.09
N ILE A 50 -10.39 -11.88 -21.27
CA ILE A 50 -10.02 -10.47 -21.38
C ILE A 50 -11.30 -9.65 -21.16
N LYS A 51 -11.31 -8.82 -20.12
CA LYS A 51 -12.47 -8.00 -19.74
C LYS A 51 -12.94 -7.16 -20.93
N ASN A 52 -14.24 -7.09 -21.15
CA ASN A 52 -14.87 -6.42 -22.29
C ASN A 52 -14.50 -7.03 -23.67
N SER A 53 -14.17 -8.32 -23.72
CA SER A 53 -13.84 -9.05 -24.95
C SER A 53 -14.38 -10.49 -24.84
N GLU A 54 -14.68 -11.10 -25.99
CA GLU A 54 -15.04 -12.53 -26.06
C GLU A 54 -13.82 -13.46 -26.05
N LYS A 55 -12.60 -12.90 -25.97
CA LYS A 55 -11.37 -13.66 -26.02
C LYS A 55 -11.03 -14.20 -24.65
N GLY A 56 -10.86 -15.51 -24.59
CA GLY A 56 -10.53 -16.19 -23.34
C GLY A 56 -9.89 -17.55 -23.56
N THR A 57 -9.58 -18.19 -22.46
CA THR A 57 -9.05 -19.56 -22.36
C THR A 57 -9.52 -20.17 -21.03
N SER A 58 -9.18 -21.42 -20.80
CA SER A 58 -9.40 -22.08 -19.51
C SER A 58 -8.17 -22.87 -19.09
N THR A 59 -8.07 -23.15 -17.78
CA THR A 59 -7.01 -24.01 -17.27
C THR A 59 -7.25 -25.48 -17.63
N ASN A 60 -6.18 -26.19 -17.91
CA ASN A 60 -6.18 -27.65 -18.09
C ASN A 60 -6.16 -28.40 -16.74
N ASN A 61 -6.12 -29.73 -16.77
CA ASN A 61 -6.10 -30.60 -15.57
C ASN A 61 -4.88 -30.39 -14.65
N LYS A 62 -3.83 -29.69 -15.14
CA LYS A 62 -2.66 -29.32 -14.35
C LYS A 62 -2.73 -27.85 -13.88
N GLY A 63 -3.88 -27.20 -14.02
CA GLY A 63 -4.06 -25.79 -13.68
C GLY A 63 -3.35 -24.82 -14.61
N VAL A 64 -2.74 -25.29 -15.71
CA VAL A 64 -1.94 -24.46 -16.63
C VAL A 64 -2.85 -23.79 -17.65
N TYR A 65 -2.55 -22.52 -17.94
CA TYR A 65 -3.21 -21.74 -19.01
C TYR A 65 -2.22 -20.94 -19.83
N LYS A 66 -2.65 -20.52 -21.03
CA LYS A 66 -1.97 -19.57 -21.90
C LYS A 66 -3.01 -18.69 -22.56
N ILE A 67 -2.74 -17.38 -22.62
CA ILE A 67 -3.60 -16.40 -23.28
C ILE A 67 -2.76 -15.31 -23.95
N ARG A 68 -3.21 -14.80 -25.09
CA ARG A 68 -2.56 -13.66 -25.75
C ARG A 68 -3.27 -12.38 -25.40
N ALA A 69 -2.59 -11.53 -24.64
CA ALA A 69 -3.07 -10.23 -24.21
C ALA A 69 -2.06 -9.12 -24.56
N LYS A 70 -2.51 -7.88 -24.54
CA LYS A 70 -1.68 -6.69 -24.73
C LYS A 70 -1.59 -5.91 -23.41
N GLU A 71 -0.62 -5.01 -23.33
CA GLU A 71 -0.55 -4.05 -22.25
C GLU A 71 -1.86 -3.25 -22.16
N GLY A 72 -2.36 -3.06 -20.94
CA GLY A 72 -3.64 -2.41 -20.63
C GLY A 72 -4.85 -3.33 -20.66
N ASP A 73 -4.75 -4.58 -21.12
CA ASP A 73 -5.84 -5.56 -20.99
C ASP A 73 -5.98 -5.98 -19.52
N ILE A 74 -7.22 -6.21 -19.08
CA ILE A 74 -7.52 -6.78 -17.75
C ILE A 74 -7.95 -8.23 -17.96
N LEU A 75 -7.21 -9.18 -17.37
CA LEU A 75 -7.61 -10.58 -17.31
C LEU A 75 -8.50 -10.81 -16.11
N GLN A 76 -9.65 -11.43 -16.34
CA GLN A 76 -10.59 -11.84 -15.31
C GLN A 76 -10.55 -13.37 -15.17
N PHE A 77 -10.24 -13.84 -13.97
CA PHE A 77 -10.18 -15.25 -13.59
C PHE A 77 -11.43 -15.60 -12.80
N THR A 78 -12.20 -16.57 -13.28
CA THR A 78 -13.46 -17.00 -12.64
C THR A 78 -13.54 -18.51 -12.58
N HIS A 79 -14.08 -19.01 -11.47
CA HIS A 79 -14.39 -20.44 -11.29
C HIS A 79 -15.59 -20.56 -10.35
N ILE A 80 -16.35 -21.66 -10.46
CA ILE A 80 -17.52 -21.91 -9.59
C ILE A 80 -17.04 -21.96 -8.12
N ASN A 81 -17.76 -21.26 -7.24
CA ASN A 81 -17.47 -21.15 -5.82
C ASN A 81 -16.12 -20.52 -5.46
N MET A 82 -15.44 -19.84 -6.39
CA MET A 82 -14.21 -19.14 -6.12
C MET A 82 -14.39 -17.63 -6.23
N LYS A 83 -13.63 -16.87 -5.45
CA LYS A 83 -13.56 -15.42 -5.55
C LYS A 83 -12.94 -15.05 -6.89
N ALA A 84 -13.63 -14.22 -7.69
CA ALA A 84 -13.10 -13.74 -8.95
C ALA A 84 -11.89 -12.83 -8.72
N ILE A 85 -10.88 -12.93 -9.61
CA ILE A 85 -9.65 -12.14 -9.55
C ILE A 85 -9.49 -11.39 -10.86
N GLU A 86 -9.19 -10.10 -10.80
CA GLU A 86 -8.88 -9.27 -11.96
C GLU A 86 -7.42 -8.81 -11.91
N VAL A 87 -6.71 -8.92 -13.03
CA VAL A 87 -5.30 -8.54 -13.13
C VAL A 87 -5.07 -7.69 -14.37
N LEU A 88 -4.53 -6.48 -14.20
CA LEU A 88 -4.08 -5.64 -15.30
C LEU A 88 -2.79 -6.19 -15.88
N ILE A 89 -2.71 -6.29 -17.20
CA ILE A 89 -1.50 -6.66 -17.93
C ILE A 89 -0.65 -5.42 -18.16
N GLU A 90 0.52 -5.41 -17.57
CA GLU A 90 1.53 -4.38 -17.77
C GLU A 90 2.58 -4.85 -18.78
N ASP A 91 3.48 -3.96 -19.20
CA ASP A 91 4.59 -4.27 -20.11
C ASP A 91 5.48 -5.40 -19.58
N ILE A 92 5.63 -5.49 -18.27
CA ILE A 92 6.45 -6.48 -17.56
C ILE A 92 5.75 -7.82 -17.32
N THR A 93 4.41 -7.88 -17.40
CA THR A 93 3.64 -9.08 -17.07
C THR A 93 3.85 -10.16 -18.13
N THR A 94 4.40 -11.30 -17.75
CA THR A 94 4.61 -12.47 -18.64
C THR A 94 4.07 -13.76 -18.02
N THR A 95 4.22 -13.93 -16.73
CA THR A 95 3.76 -15.12 -16.00
C THR A 95 2.83 -14.69 -14.87
N LEU A 96 1.64 -15.28 -14.80
CA LEU A 96 0.66 -15.06 -13.73
C LEU A 96 0.28 -16.38 -13.08
N ASN A 97 0.96 -16.74 -12.02
CA ASN A 97 0.53 -17.82 -11.15
C ASN A 97 -0.44 -17.25 -10.11
N ILE A 98 -1.60 -17.86 -9.97
CA ILE A 98 -2.68 -17.34 -9.12
C ILE A 98 -3.15 -18.43 -8.18
N SER A 99 -3.19 -18.14 -6.89
CA SER A 99 -3.88 -18.98 -5.91
C SER A 99 -5.28 -18.41 -5.68
N MET A 100 -6.32 -19.14 -6.09
CA MET A 100 -7.71 -18.74 -5.87
C MET A 100 -8.15 -19.13 -4.46
N LYS A 101 -9.06 -18.36 -3.91
CA LYS A 101 -9.74 -18.65 -2.64
C LYS A 101 -11.21 -18.91 -2.87
N ALA A 102 -11.83 -19.76 -2.05
CA ALA A 102 -13.26 -20.01 -2.11
C ALA A 102 -14.06 -18.71 -1.93
N ALA A 103 -15.10 -18.52 -2.73
CA ALA A 103 -16.08 -17.48 -2.49
C ALA A 103 -16.80 -17.81 -1.17
N LYS A 104 -16.88 -16.85 -0.25
CA LYS A 104 -17.73 -17.01 0.93
C LYS A 104 -19.18 -16.90 0.47
N ASN A 105 -19.87 -18.02 0.33
CA ASN A 105 -21.31 -18.02 0.16
C ASN A 105 -21.92 -17.75 1.55
N GLU A 106 -22.34 -16.53 1.80
CA GLU A 106 -23.22 -16.21 2.92
C GLU A 106 -24.61 -16.78 2.61
N LEU A 107 -24.85 -18.01 3.02
CA LEU A 107 -26.21 -18.53 3.15
C LEU A 107 -26.68 -18.15 4.54
N ASP A 108 -27.69 -17.28 4.61
CA ASP A 108 -28.35 -16.91 5.86
C ASP A 108 -29.04 -18.16 6.46
N GLU A 109 -28.44 -18.72 7.50
CA GLU A 109 -29.07 -19.74 8.31
C GLU A 109 -29.90 -19.08 9.43
N VAL A 110 -31.21 -19.19 9.34
CA VAL A 110 -32.13 -18.69 10.38
C VAL A 110 -32.12 -19.64 11.56
N ILE A 111 -31.42 -19.29 12.63
CA ILE A 111 -31.41 -20.05 13.88
C ILE A 111 -32.32 -19.36 14.91
N ILE A 112 -33.38 -20.06 15.32
CA ILE A 112 -34.28 -19.66 16.41
C ILE A 112 -33.70 -20.16 17.75
N SER A 113 -33.30 -19.27 18.65
CA SER A 113 -32.86 -19.63 20.00
C SER A 113 -33.59 -18.86 21.10
N SER A 114 -34.01 -19.58 22.14
CA SER A 114 -34.66 -19.03 23.34
C SER A 114 -33.65 -18.48 24.36
N LYS A 115 -33.96 -17.30 24.92
CA LYS A 115 -33.10 -16.58 25.89
C LYS A 115 -33.21 -17.09 27.30
N LYS A 116 -32.06 -17.33 27.97
CA LYS A 116 -31.95 -17.27 29.42
C LYS A 116 -31.20 -16.01 29.86
N LYS A 117 -31.84 -15.14 30.63
CA LYS A 117 -31.24 -13.95 31.25
C LYS A 117 -30.44 -14.34 32.49
N ASN A 118 -29.16 -14.00 32.56
CA ASN A 118 -28.39 -13.94 33.80
C ASN A 118 -28.02 -12.48 34.10
N LYS A 119 -28.55 -11.98 35.24
CA LYS A 119 -28.17 -10.71 35.83
C LYS A 119 -26.82 -10.86 36.56
N GLN A 120 -25.85 -10.03 36.22
CA GLN A 120 -24.67 -9.77 37.07
C GLN A 120 -24.58 -8.27 37.38
N THR A 121 -24.57 -7.96 38.67
CA THR A 121 -24.42 -6.63 39.23
C THR A 121 -22.94 -6.31 39.45
N GLY A 122 -22.42 -5.27 38.79
CA GLY A 122 -21.12 -4.66 39.08
C GLY A 122 -21.16 -3.17 38.74
N LEU A 123 -20.50 -2.36 39.55
CA LEU A 123 -20.57 -0.89 39.59
C LEU A 123 -20.02 -0.15 38.34
N TYR A 124 -19.45 -0.88 37.36
CA TYR A 124 -19.05 -0.32 36.06
C TYR A 124 -19.39 -1.34 34.97
N PRO A 125 -19.94 -0.90 33.80
CA PRO A 125 -20.17 -1.81 32.69
C PRO A 125 -18.82 -2.37 32.22
N LYS A 126 -18.68 -3.69 32.28
CA LYS A 126 -17.47 -4.35 31.76
C LYS A 126 -17.44 -4.17 30.26
N LYS A 127 -16.33 -3.65 29.75
CA LYS A 127 -16.06 -3.59 28.30
C LYS A 127 -16.39 -4.94 27.67
N PRO A 128 -17.28 -5.01 26.67
CA PRO A 128 -17.63 -6.29 26.06
C PRO A 128 -16.41 -6.90 25.39
N LYS A 129 -16.34 -8.21 25.41
CA LYS A 129 -15.24 -8.95 24.78
C LYS A 129 -15.28 -8.81 23.25
N LYS A 130 -16.47 -8.68 22.69
CA LYS A 130 -16.72 -8.54 21.26
C LYS A 130 -17.76 -7.45 21.01
N ILE A 131 -17.52 -6.64 20.00
CA ILE A 131 -18.45 -5.62 19.50
C ILE A 131 -18.78 -6.01 18.06
N SER A 132 -20.05 -6.33 17.79
CA SER A 132 -20.51 -6.70 16.46
C SER A 132 -21.33 -5.57 15.85
N SER A 133 -21.15 -5.29 14.56
CA SER A 133 -21.93 -4.31 13.83
C SER A 133 -21.89 -4.64 12.33
N GLY A 134 -23.06 -4.82 11.73
CA GLY A 134 -23.20 -4.93 10.27
C GLY A 134 -22.34 -5.99 9.59
N GLY A 135 -22.35 -7.23 10.07
CA GLY A 135 -21.61 -8.33 9.45
C GLY A 135 -20.13 -8.41 9.85
N PHE A 136 -19.68 -7.62 10.84
CA PHE A 136 -18.34 -7.74 11.38
C PHE A 136 -18.32 -7.73 12.91
N THR A 137 -17.27 -8.32 13.48
CA THR A 137 -17.04 -8.37 14.92
C THR A 137 -15.64 -7.87 15.26
N ILE A 138 -15.55 -7.02 16.27
CA ILE A 138 -14.29 -6.54 16.87
C ILE A 138 -14.11 -7.24 18.20
N ASP A 139 -13.09 -8.09 18.34
CA ASP A 139 -12.72 -8.62 19.66
C ASP A 139 -11.81 -7.61 20.35
N THR A 140 -12.34 -6.86 21.29
CA THR A 140 -11.64 -5.77 21.99
C THR A 140 -10.42 -6.22 22.79
N ARG A 141 -10.21 -7.52 22.96
CA ARG A 141 -9.05 -8.11 23.65
C ARG A 141 -7.93 -8.49 22.69
N ARG A 142 -8.25 -8.59 21.38
CA ARG A 142 -7.37 -9.14 20.35
C ARG A 142 -7.08 -8.16 19.21
N THR A 143 -7.49 -6.91 19.35
CA THR A 143 -7.16 -5.86 18.39
C THR A 143 -5.79 -5.27 18.73
N GLY A 144 -4.92 -5.14 17.71
CA GLY A 144 -3.64 -4.43 17.83
C GLY A 144 -3.77 -2.91 17.97
N TYR A 145 -4.99 -2.42 18.28
CA TYR A 145 -5.30 -1.01 18.44
C TYR A 145 -6.29 -0.78 19.58
N SER A 146 -6.26 0.41 20.15
CA SER A 146 -7.18 0.79 21.23
C SER A 146 -8.59 1.02 20.67
N VAL A 147 -9.57 0.32 21.23
CA VAL A 147 -11.00 0.55 20.98
C VAL A 147 -11.58 1.23 22.21
N ARG A 148 -12.02 2.49 22.07
CA ARG A 148 -12.80 3.14 23.13
C ARG A 148 -14.23 2.64 23.07
N TYR A 149 -14.67 2.02 24.14
CA TYR A 149 -16.04 1.54 24.30
C TYR A 149 -16.81 2.48 25.24
N ILE A 150 -18.07 2.76 24.88
CA ILE A 150 -19.02 3.55 25.66
C ILE A 150 -20.34 2.78 25.65
N SER A 151 -20.87 2.45 26.81
CA SER A 151 -22.21 1.86 26.91
C SER A 151 -23.28 2.91 26.63
N GLY A 152 -24.42 2.50 26.04
CA GLY A 152 -25.55 3.40 25.87
C GLY A 152 -26.03 4.03 27.19
N GLU A 153 -25.89 3.31 28.30
CA GLU A 153 -26.20 3.81 29.65
C GLU A 153 -25.26 4.95 30.11
N GLU A 154 -24.07 5.04 29.53
CA GLU A 154 -23.11 6.11 29.83
C GLU A 154 -23.38 7.38 29.03
N LEU A 155 -24.25 7.34 28.01
CA LEU A 155 -24.57 8.50 27.21
C LEU A 155 -25.44 9.49 28.01
N ASN A 156 -25.17 10.77 27.84
CA ASN A 156 -26.00 11.81 28.41
C ASN A 156 -27.29 11.96 27.57
N LEU A 157 -28.37 11.41 28.06
CA LEU A 157 -29.67 11.44 27.40
C LEU A 157 -30.26 12.86 27.30
N SER A 158 -29.72 13.84 28.01
CA SER A 158 -30.07 15.26 27.84
C SER A 158 -29.49 15.86 26.54
N GLY A 159 -28.60 15.14 25.86
CA GLY A 159 -28.04 15.57 24.58
C GLY A 159 -29.09 15.53 23.48
N ILE A 160 -29.07 16.55 22.60
CA ILE A 160 -30.01 16.66 21.48
C ILE A 160 -29.62 15.66 20.36
N SER A 161 -28.36 15.27 20.30
CA SER A 161 -27.79 14.40 19.24
C SER A 161 -26.70 13.49 19.79
N ILE A 162 -26.41 12.42 19.06
CA ILE A 162 -25.31 11.51 19.43
C ILE A 162 -23.94 12.23 19.32
N GLY A 163 -23.76 13.14 18.36
CA GLY A 163 -22.56 13.93 18.24
C GLY A 163 -22.28 14.73 19.51
N ARG A 164 -23.29 15.34 20.10
CA ARG A 164 -23.16 16.08 21.37
C ARG A 164 -23.04 15.18 22.59
N ALA A 165 -23.76 14.05 22.60
CA ALA A 165 -23.70 13.09 23.72
C ALA A 165 -22.31 12.46 23.90
N LEU A 166 -21.49 12.42 22.86
CA LEU A 166 -20.12 11.89 22.90
C LEU A 166 -19.06 12.91 23.35
N GLN A 167 -19.41 14.20 23.45
CA GLN A 167 -18.49 15.22 23.98
C GLN A 167 -18.11 14.90 25.43
N GLY A 168 -16.80 15.00 25.71
CA GLY A 168 -16.26 14.64 27.01
C GLY A 168 -16.15 13.13 27.31
N LYS A 169 -16.68 12.25 26.44
CA LYS A 169 -16.58 10.79 26.57
C LYS A 169 -15.41 10.20 25.79
N ILE A 170 -14.98 10.90 24.76
CA ILE A 170 -13.89 10.49 23.88
C ILE A 170 -12.79 11.55 23.96
N ALA A 171 -11.57 11.12 24.27
CA ALA A 171 -10.41 12.03 24.30
C ALA A 171 -10.19 12.66 22.92
N SER A 172 -9.84 13.94 22.87
CA SER A 172 -9.60 14.73 21.65
C SER A 172 -10.79 14.81 20.69
N TYR A 173 -12.00 14.46 21.15
CA TYR A 173 -13.21 14.57 20.34
C TYR A 173 -13.62 16.04 20.15
N LYS A 174 -13.80 16.45 18.90
CA LYS A 174 -14.38 17.76 18.56
C LYS A 174 -15.58 17.55 17.66
N LEU A 175 -16.67 18.18 17.98
CA LEU A 175 -17.87 18.22 17.15
C LEU A 175 -17.79 19.44 16.24
N VAL A 176 -17.98 19.25 14.96
CA VAL A 176 -18.07 20.32 13.94
C VAL A 176 -19.46 20.24 13.32
N VAL A 177 -20.13 21.37 13.24
CA VAL A 177 -21.48 21.47 12.63
C VAL A 177 -21.35 22.35 11.39
N ASP A 178 -21.86 21.88 10.27
CA ASP A 178 -21.89 22.68 9.04
C ASP A 178 -23.09 23.64 9.00
N ASP A 179 -23.16 24.48 7.96
CA ASP A 179 -24.22 25.46 7.78
C ASP A 179 -25.61 24.83 7.56
N PHE A 180 -25.67 23.53 7.29
CA PHE A 180 -26.89 22.75 7.11
C PHE A 180 -27.30 22.01 8.40
N GLY A 181 -26.52 22.13 9.46
CA GLY A 181 -26.76 21.46 10.74
C GLY A 181 -26.26 20.02 10.82
N ASN A 182 -25.50 19.54 9.81
CA ASN A 182 -24.89 18.20 9.89
C ASN A 182 -23.74 18.19 10.89
N GLU A 183 -23.71 17.16 11.73
CA GLU A 183 -22.72 17.00 12.78
C GLU A 183 -21.59 16.06 12.36
N TYR A 184 -20.37 16.54 12.35
CA TYR A 184 -19.16 15.78 12.01
C TYR A 184 -18.31 15.58 13.24
N ALA A 185 -17.80 14.36 13.40
CA ALA A 185 -16.91 14.01 14.49
C ALA A 185 -15.44 14.12 14.05
N LYS A 186 -14.65 14.86 14.80
CA LYS A 186 -13.21 14.93 14.63
C LYS A 186 -12.57 14.23 15.84
N LEU A 187 -11.99 13.05 15.63
CA LEU A 187 -11.37 12.21 16.67
C LEU A 187 -9.90 12.58 16.91
N ARG A 188 -9.31 13.27 15.97
CA ARG A 188 -7.96 13.83 16.02
C ARG A 188 -7.96 15.17 15.29
N ASP A 189 -7.08 16.06 15.68
CA ASP A 189 -6.81 17.29 14.92
C ASP A 189 -5.92 17.01 13.67
N THR A 190 -6.06 15.84 13.06
CA THR A 190 -5.36 15.44 11.83
C THR A 190 -6.17 15.80 10.61
N GLY A 191 -6.23 17.08 10.27
CA GLY A 191 -6.87 17.55 9.06
C GLY A 191 -5.90 18.42 8.25
N THR A 192 -6.01 18.39 6.92
CA THR A 192 -5.31 19.33 6.06
C THR A 192 -6.12 20.64 5.97
N LEU A 193 -5.49 21.76 5.65
CA LEU A 193 -6.19 23.03 5.37
C LEU A 193 -7.25 22.91 4.26
N LEU A 194 -7.10 21.90 3.40
CA LEU A 194 -8.00 21.63 2.27
C LEU A 194 -8.98 20.48 2.53
N THR A 195 -8.73 19.63 3.54
CA THR A 195 -9.63 18.51 3.87
C THR A 195 -9.55 18.17 5.34
N VAL A 196 -10.51 18.64 6.09
CA VAL A 196 -10.75 18.14 7.45
C VAL A 196 -11.23 16.69 7.31
N LYS A 197 -10.51 15.75 7.90
CA LYS A 197 -10.91 14.34 7.91
C LYS A 197 -11.77 14.08 9.14
N TYR A 198 -13.05 13.97 8.92
CA TYR A 198 -13.99 13.56 9.95
C TYR A 198 -14.02 12.03 10.07
N ALA A 199 -14.34 11.55 11.25
CA ALA A 199 -14.65 10.15 11.44
C ALA A 199 -15.94 9.80 10.68
N ILE A 200 -15.99 8.61 10.10
CA ILE A 200 -17.24 8.05 9.60
C ILE A 200 -18.09 7.56 10.78
N TRP A 201 -19.39 7.56 10.59
CA TRP A 201 -20.35 6.98 11.51
C TRP A 201 -20.83 5.66 10.93
N VAL A 202 -20.83 4.61 11.71
CA VAL A 202 -21.29 3.29 11.31
C VAL A 202 -22.42 2.88 12.25
N VAL A 203 -23.64 2.90 11.77
CA VAL A 203 -24.81 2.56 12.57
C VAL A 203 -25.39 1.26 12.09
N ASP A 204 -25.37 0.26 12.94
CA ASP A 204 -25.83 -1.09 12.61
C ASP A 204 -25.26 -1.61 11.26
N GLY A 205 -24.00 -1.25 10.96
CA GLY A 205 -23.29 -1.61 9.75
C GLY A 205 -23.43 -0.66 8.56
N GLN A 206 -24.35 0.30 8.62
CA GLN A 206 -24.52 1.32 7.58
C GLN A 206 -23.56 2.49 7.82
N VAL A 207 -22.85 2.93 6.78
CA VAL A 207 -21.85 4.00 6.86
C VAL A 207 -22.49 5.36 6.54
N TYR A 208 -22.19 6.36 7.38
CA TYR A 208 -22.65 7.75 7.23
C TYR A 208 -21.43 8.68 7.36
N ASN A 209 -21.45 9.78 6.61
CA ASN A 209 -20.38 10.79 6.65
C ASN A 209 -20.57 11.82 7.78
N PHE A 210 -21.76 11.92 8.35
CA PHE A 210 -22.12 12.80 9.48
C PHE A 210 -23.03 12.03 10.43
N ALA A 211 -23.17 12.55 11.66
CA ALA A 211 -23.96 11.89 12.70
C ALA A 211 -25.43 11.70 12.25
N PRO A 212 -25.90 10.46 12.12
CA PRO A 212 -27.30 10.24 11.76
C PRO A 212 -28.24 10.58 12.93
N PRO A 213 -29.47 11.00 12.67
CA PRO A 213 -30.46 11.33 13.71
C PRO A 213 -31.01 10.07 14.36
N ILE A 214 -30.31 9.59 15.40
CA ILE A 214 -30.71 8.41 16.17
C ILE A 214 -31.15 8.86 17.56
N PRO A 215 -32.35 8.44 18.05
CA PRO A 215 -32.74 8.64 19.44
C PRO A 215 -31.71 8.01 20.38
N LEU A 216 -31.20 8.78 21.35
CA LEU A 216 -30.12 8.33 22.24
C LEU A 216 -30.52 7.11 23.08
N GLU A 217 -31.79 6.97 23.43
CA GLU A 217 -32.36 5.81 24.13
C GLU A 217 -32.29 4.51 23.33
N ASN A 218 -32.19 4.63 22.01
CA ASN A 218 -32.04 3.47 21.12
C ASN A 218 -30.59 3.01 20.95
N ILE A 219 -29.64 3.71 21.54
CA ILE A 219 -28.22 3.34 21.44
C ILE A 219 -27.88 2.33 22.51
N LYS A 220 -27.47 1.15 22.08
CA LYS A 220 -27.00 0.07 22.96
C LYS A 220 -25.53 0.29 23.38
N GLU A 221 -24.69 0.62 22.44
CA GLU A 221 -23.26 0.78 22.64
C GLU A 221 -22.61 1.60 21.51
N VAL A 222 -21.49 2.23 21.84
CA VAL A 222 -20.65 2.95 20.88
C VAL A 222 -19.22 2.44 20.99
N ALA A 223 -18.60 2.14 19.88
CA ALA A 223 -17.18 1.82 19.79
C ALA A 223 -16.47 2.83 18.88
N VAL A 224 -15.34 3.34 19.33
CA VAL A 224 -14.56 4.32 18.58
C VAL A 224 -13.26 3.70 18.12
N LEU A 225 -13.05 3.67 16.82
CA LEU A 225 -11.81 3.27 16.17
C LEU A 225 -11.08 4.52 15.70
N ARG A 226 -9.83 4.67 16.08
CA ARG A 226 -9.00 5.77 15.59
C ARG A 226 -8.40 5.43 14.24
N SER A 227 -7.86 6.41 13.53
CA SER A 227 -7.52 6.42 12.11
C SER A 227 -7.04 5.09 11.51
N LEU A 228 -5.96 4.50 12.03
CA LEU A 228 -5.42 3.24 11.49
C LEU A 228 -6.41 2.08 11.60
N ALA A 229 -7.05 1.95 12.75
CA ALA A 229 -8.07 0.93 13.00
C ALA A 229 -9.31 1.11 12.11
N GLY A 230 -9.69 2.37 11.87
CA GLY A 230 -10.78 2.72 10.96
C GLY A 230 -10.46 2.37 9.53
N VAL A 231 -9.29 2.79 9.02
CA VAL A 231 -8.85 2.53 7.64
C VAL A 231 -8.79 1.04 7.33
N ASN A 232 -8.32 0.25 8.26
CA ASN A 232 -8.24 -1.19 8.07
C ASN A 232 -9.60 -1.87 7.92
N ARG A 233 -10.61 -1.29 8.53
CA ARG A 233 -11.94 -1.88 8.55
C ARG A 233 -12.83 -1.33 7.46
N PHE A 234 -12.77 -0.03 7.23
CA PHE A 234 -13.69 0.72 6.37
C PHE A 234 -12.97 1.39 5.19
N GLY A 235 -11.69 1.08 4.98
CA GLY A 235 -10.91 1.69 3.92
C GLY A 235 -10.58 3.16 4.18
N SER A 236 -10.23 3.86 3.14
CA SER A 236 -9.77 5.26 3.17
C SER A 236 -10.81 6.26 3.67
N GLU A 237 -12.09 5.93 3.62
CA GLU A 237 -13.16 6.80 4.14
C GLU A 237 -13.03 7.01 5.65
N ALA A 238 -12.49 6.01 6.36
CA ALA A 238 -12.28 6.05 7.80
C ALA A 238 -10.91 6.57 8.24
N ILE A 239 -10.19 7.35 7.41
CA ILE A 239 -8.91 7.96 7.79
C ILE A 239 -9.07 8.89 9.02
N GLY A 240 -10.22 9.55 9.15
CA GLY A 240 -10.57 10.32 10.35
C GLY A 240 -10.93 9.45 11.57
N GLY A 241 -10.97 8.13 11.39
CA GLY A 241 -11.48 7.15 12.36
C GLY A 241 -12.91 6.71 12.02
N ALA A 242 -13.46 5.82 12.87
CA ALA A 242 -14.83 5.36 12.75
C ALA A 242 -15.52 5.36 14.13
N ILE A 243 -16.75 5.84 14.19
CA ILE A 243 -17.64 5.77 15.35
C ILE A 243 -18.71 4.75 15.03
N ILE A 244 -18.63 3.59 15.66
CA ILE A 244 -19.53 2.46 15.44
C ILE A 244 -20.60 2.50 16.50
N ILE A 245 -21.84 2.51 16.09
CA ILE A 245 -23.04 2.57 16.95
C ILE A 245 -23.86 1.31 16.70
N ASN A 246 -24.13 0.58 17.73
CA ASN A 246 -25.11 -0.49 17.72
C ASN A 246 -26.36 -0.01 18.43
N THR A 247 -27.51 -0.15 17.75
CA THR A 247 -28.80 0.21 18.36
C THR A 247 -29.41 -0.97 19.11
N THR A 248 -30.40 -0.66 19.97
CA THR A 248 -31.17 -1.67 20.68
C THR A 248 -32.14 -2.44 19.78
N VAL A 249 -32.45 -1.86 18.60
CA VAL A 249 -33.39 -2.40 17.60
C VAL A 249 -32.64 -3.19 16.55
N GLY A 250 -31.37 -2.91 16.35
CA GLY A 250 -30.50 -3.67 15.45
C GLY A 250 -30.36 -5.11 15.94
N ASN A 251 -30.86 -6.04 15.15
CA ASN A 251 -30.87 -7.47 15.52
C ASN A 251 -29.51 -8.11 15.20
N PHE A 252 -28.45 -7.57 15.80
CA PHE A 252 -27.11 -8.13 15.69
C PHE A 252 -26.79 -8.90 16.98
N ASP A 253 -27.39 -10.09 17.11
CA ASP A 253 -26.76 -11.09 17.95
C ASP A 253 -25.34 -11.32 17.40
N PRO A 254 -24.32 -11.36 18.25
CA PRO A 254 -23.01 -11.73 17.79
C PRO A 254 -23.16 -13.05 17.06
N VAL A 255 -22.85 -13.04 15.74
CA VAL A 255 -22.83 -14.26 14.95
C VAL A 255 -22.10 -15.27 15.81
N LYS A 256 -22.81 -16.30 16.28
CA LYS A 256 -22.18 -17.41 17.00
C LYS A 256 -21.04 -17.83 16.11
N ASP A 257 -19.87 -18.00 16.69
CA ASP A 257 -18.65 -18.43 16.04
C ASP A 257 -18.84 -19.66 15.12
N VAL A 258 -19.60 -19.55 14.03
CA VAL A 258 -19.57 -20.47 12.90
C VAL A 258 -18.27 -20.25 12.11
N TYR A 259 -17.63 -19.12 12.33
CA TYR A 259 -16.26 -18.81 11.91
C TYR A 259 -15.29 -18.95 13.07
N SER A 260 -15.33 -20.07 13.77
CA SER A 260 -14.16 -20.57 14.44
C SER A 260 -13.10 -20.75 13.38
N GLU A 261 -12.02 -20.07 13.56
CA GLU A 261 -10.67 -20.34 13.06
C GLU A 261 -10.15 -19.53 11.88
N GLU A 262 -10.97 -18.99 10.95
CA GLU A 262 -10.40 -18.36 9.74
C GLU A 262 -10.94 -16.99 9.35
N ASN A 263 -11.22 -16.12 10.30
CA ASN A 263 -11.41 -14.72 9.93
C ASN A 263 -10.03 -14.06 9.77
N PRO A 264 -9.60 -13.71 8.55
CA PRO A 264 -8.27 -13.14 8.31
C PRO A 264 -8.07 -11.78 9.03
N TYR A 265 -9.13 -11.20 9.58
CA TYR A 265 -9.09 -9.94 10.33
C TYR A 265 -9.20 -10.10 11.85
N THR A 266 -9.37 -11.31 12.36
CA THR A 266 -9.25 -11.58 13.81
C THR A 266 -7.82 -11.96 14.10
N ASN A 267 -7.10 -11.08 14.73
CA ASN A 267 -5.77 -11.34 15.25
C ASN A 267 -5.85 -12.36 16.37
N LYS A 268 -5.96 -13.65 16.01
CA LYS A 268 -5.99 -14.78 16.96
C LYS A 268 -4.59 -15.11 17.47
N GLU A 269 -3.57 -14.59 16.83
CA GLU A 269 -2.20 -14.99 17.06
C GLU A 269 -1.48 -13.95 17.93
N TYR A 270 -1.08 -14.38 19.11
CA TYR A 270 0.07 -13.78 19.73
C TYR A 270 1.28 -14.07 18.84
N TYR A 271 2.12 -13.08 18.65
CA TYR A 271 3.35 -13.23 17.90
C TYR A 271 4.22 -14.35 18.49
N ASN A 272 4.53 -15.36 17.68
CA ASN A 272 5.26 -16.55 18.11
C ASN A 272 6.78 -16.42 18.00
N GLU A 273 7.31 -15.23 17.68
CA GLU A 273 8.75 -14.96 17.49
C GLU A 273 9.41 -15.85 16.41
N ASP A 274 8.64 -16.20 15.37
CA ASP A 274 9.05 -17.07 14.28
C ASP A 274 9.76 -16.35 13.12
N ALA A 275 9.93 -15.03 13.21
CA ALA A 275 10.60 -14.25 12.18
C ALA A 275 12.11 -14.29 12.33
N VAL A 276 12.80 -14.53 11.21
CA VAL A 276 14.25 -14.43 11.13
C VAL A 276 14.66 -12.99 10.88
N ALA A 277 15.62 -12.46 11.64
CA ALA A 277 16.10 -11.11 11.43
C ALA A 277 16.78 -10.97 10.05
N TYR A 278 16.46 -9.89 9.33
CA TYR A 278 16.94 -9.67 7.95
C TYR A 278 18.46 -9.78 7.81
N ASN A 279 19.22 -9.28 8.78
CA ASN A 279 20.69 -9.34 8.78
C ASN A 279 21.27 -10.74 9.00
N LEU A 280 20.45 -11.70 9.45
CA LEU A 280 20.84 -13.10 9.60
C LEU A 280 20.51 -13.94 8.36
N LEU A 281 19.77 -13.36 7.40
CA LEU A 281 19.44 -14.06 6.17
C LEU A 281 20.68 -14.15 5.27
N SER A 282 21.04 -15.35 4.91
CA SER A 282 22.09 -15.62 3.92
C SER A 282 21.45 -16.18 2.65
N SER A 283 21.50 -15.43 1.56
CA SER A 283 21.25 -16.02 0.25
C SER A 283 22.52 -16.66 -0.28
N PRO A 284 22.45 -17.80 -0.97
CA PRO A 284 23.63 -18.38 -1.64
C PRO A 284 24.28 -17.31 -2.53
N LYS A 285 25.60 -17.15 -2.38
CA LYS A 285 26.35 -16.24 -3.24
C LYS A 285 26.56 -16.89 -4.59
N SER A 286 26.41 -16.10 -5.65
CA SER A 286 26.78 -16.54 -7.00
C SER A 286 28.29 -16.75 -7.12
N ASP A 287 28.73 -17.65 -8.01
CA ASP A 287 30.15 -17.97 -8.20
C ASP A 287 30.99 -16.72 -8.46
N TYR A 288 30.50 -15.79 -9.29
CA TYR A 288 31.17 -14.53 -9.57
C TYR A 288 31.32 -13.63 -8.32
N ILE A 289 30.42 -13.71 -7.35
CA ILE A 289 30.55 -12.99 -6.07
C ILE A 289 31.55 -13.66 -5.17
N ILE A 290 31.59 -14.99 -5.14
CA ILE A 290 32.60 -15.74 -4.39
C ILE A 290 33.98 -15.40 -4.93
N GLU A 291 34.15 -15.40 -6.26
CA GLU A 291 35.39 -15.05 -6.94
C GLU A 291 35.79 -13.60 -6.64
N LEU A 292 34.88 -12.64 -6.80
CA LEU A 292 35.14 -11.23 -6.47
C LEU A 292 35.57 -11.05 -5.01
N GLU A 293 34.85 -11.67 -4.10
CA GLU A 293 35.09 -11.53 -2.65
C GLU A 293 36.27 -12.37 -2.16
N SER A 294 36.89 -13.23 -2.96
CA SER A 294 38.14 -13.88 -2.63
C SER A 294 39.33 -12.89 -2.63
N ILE A 295 39.20 -11.80 -3.36
CA ILE A 295 40.19 -10.74 -3.48
C ILE A 295 40.11 -9.85 -2.22
N SER A 296 41.27 -9.45 -1.67
CA SER A 296 41.29 -8.63 -0.45
C SER A 296 41.32 -7.13 -0.73
N ASP A 297 41.99 -6.72 -1.82
CA ASP A 297 42.11 -5.31 -2.20
C ASP A 297 40.93 -4.85 -3.08
N SER A 298 40.35 -3.70 -2.74
CA SER A 298 39.19 -3.18 -3.44
C SER A 298 39.47 -2.78 -4.90
N ASN A 299 40.69 -2.26 -5.20
CA ASN A 299 41.04 -1.86 -6.56
C ASN A 299 41.28 -3.09 -7.45
N GLU A 300 41.86 -4.14 -6.90
CA GLU A 300 42.01 -5.41 -7.60
C GLU A 300 40.64 -6.07 -7.81
N ALA A 301 39.78 -6.03 -6.82
CA ALA A 301 38.38 -6.49 -6.96
C ALA A 301 37.64 -5.70 -8.03
N PHE A 302 37.89 -4.40 -8.18
CA PHE A 302 37.27 -3.60 -9.25
C PHE A 302 37.79 -3.99 -10.64
N LYS A 303 39.08 -4.30 -10.79
CA LYS A 303 39.60 -4.87 -12.05
C LYS A 303 38.93 -6.22 -12.35
N LYS A 304 38.79 -7.07 -11.35
CA LYS A 304 38.10 -8.34 -11.49
C LYS A 304 36.63 -8.17 -11.91
N TYR A 305 35.91 -7.20 -11.33
CA TYR A 305 34.58 -6.85 -11.77
C TYR A 305 34.53 -6.51 -13.28
N GLN A 306 35.50 -5.72 -13.77
CA GLN A 306 35.58 -5.37 -15.18
C GLN A 306 35.81 -6.60 -16.09
N GLU A 307 36.55 -7.60 -15.65
CA GLU A 307 36.71 -8.88 -16.36
C GLU A 307 35.39 -9.67 -16.39
N LEU A 308 34.69 -9.73 -15.25
CA LEU A 308 33.43 -10.44 -15.10
C LEU A 308 32.27 -9.83 -15.92
N LEU A 309 32.35 -8.55 -16.33
CA LEU A 309 31.33 -7.90 -17.12
C LEU A 309 31.00 -8.66 -18.42
N SER A 310 32.03 -9.15 -19.13
CA SER A 310 31.83 -9.83 -20.42
C SER A 310 31.01 -11.12 -20.32
N GLU A 311 31.04 -11.78 -19.15
CA GLU A 311 30.38 -13.07 -18.94
C GLU A 311 29.07 -12.99 -18.13
N HIS A 312 28.89 -11.91 -17.36
CA HIS A 312 27.85 -11.85 -16.35
C HIS A 312 26.91 -10.64 -16.43
N GLN A 313 27.17 -9.64 -17.28
CA GLN A 313 26.36 -8.43 -17.38
C GLN A 313 24.87 -8.70 -17.62
N ASP A 314 24.53 -9.77 -18.35
CA ASP A 314 23.15 -10.15 -18.67
C ASP A 314 22.48 -10.97 -17.57
N LYS A 315 23.21 -11.37 -16.54
CA LYS A 315 22.61 -12.11 -15.41
C LYS A 315 21.86 -11.16 -14.51
N SER A 316 20.61 -11.50 -14.25
CA SER A 316 19.76 -10.70 -13.35
C SER A 316 20.42 -10.46 -11.99
N GLY A 317 20.49 -9.18 -11.60
CA GLY A 317 21.05 -8.75 -10.32
C GLY A 317 22.58 -8.74 -10.25
N PHE A 318 23.32 -9.00 -11.35
CA PHE A 318 24.77 -9.01 -11.35
C PHE A 318 25.34 -7.69 -10.79
N TYR A 319 25.01 -6.56 -11.39
CA TYR A 319 25.51 -5.25 -10.93
C TYR A 319 25.14 -4.96 -9.47
N LEU A 320 23.89 -5.25 -9.08
CA LEU A 320 23.42 -4.98 -7.73
C LEU A 320 24.14 -5.85 -6.67
N ASN A 321 24.44 -7.10 -7.00
CA ASN A 321 25.20 -7.99 -6.11
C ASN A 321 26.64 -7.52 -5.98
N VAL A 322 27.30 -7.16 -7.10
CA VAL A 322 28.67 -6.62 -7.11
C VAL A 322 28.74 -5.31 -6.34
N ALA A 323 27.80 -4.38 -6.59
CA ALA A 323 27.74 -3.13 -5.83
C ALA A 323 27.63 -3.42 -4.33
N ASN A 324 26.75 -4.35 -3.94
CA ASN A 324 26.59 -4.71 -2.52
C ASN A 324 27.87 -5.28 -1.91
N SER A 325 28.68 -6.03 -2.67
CA SER A 325 29.99 -6.50 -2.20
C SER A 325 30.97 -5.35 -1.97
N PHE A 326 31.02 -4.36 -2.86
CA PHE A 326 31.86 -3.16 -2.64
C PHE A 326 31.44 -2.40 -1.39
N LYS A 327 30.13 -2.29 -1.13
CA LYS A 327 29.63 -1.65 0.06
C LYS A 327 29.92 -2.44 1.34
N LEU A 328 29.57 -3.73 1.37
CA LEU A 328 29.58 -4.51 2.63
C LEU A 328 30.94 -5.12 2.97
N LYS A 329 31.66 -5.64 1.96
CA LYS A 329 32.96 -6.26 2.20
C LYS A 329 34.09 -5.25 2.19
N TYR A 330 34.14 -4.39 1.17
CA TYR A 330 35.23 -3.47 0.98
C TYR A 330 35.02 -2.11 1.64
N ASN A 331 33.81 -1.79 2.08
CA ASN A 331 33.42 -0.46 2.57
C ASN A 331 33.83 0.67 1.59
N ASP A 332 33.74 0.36 0.27
CA ASP A 332 34.19 1.23 -0.81
C ASP A 332 32.99 1.81 -1.56
N PHE A 333 32.57 2.99 -1.13
CA PHE A 333 31.43 3.70 -1.71
C PHE A 333 31.72 4.31 -3.09
N GLU A 334 32.97 4.51 -3.45
CA GLU A 334 33.32 5.01 -4.79
C GLU A 334 33.14 3.91 -5.84
N ASN A 335 33.68 2.72 -5.60
CA ASN A 335 33.44 1.59 -6.50
C ASN A 335 32.01 1.09 -6.45
N TYR A 336 31.36 1.09 -5.28
CA TYR A 336 29.90 0.88 -5.17
C TYR A 336 29.12 1.77 -6.15
N LYS A 337 29.39 3.06 -6.15
CA LYS A 337 28.73 4.05 -6.99
C LYS A 337 29.05 3.87 -8.47
N ARG A 338 30.31 3.51 -8.82
CA ARG A 338 30.71 3.19 -10.19
C ARG A 338 29.92 2.02 -10.75
N VAL A 339 29.80 0.93 -10.01
CA VAL A 339 29.02 -0.25 -10.41
C VAL A 339 27.54 0.10 -10.57
N LEU A 340 26.99 0.96 -9.71
CA LEU A 340 25.60 1.43 -9.87
C LEU A 340 25.42 2.31 -11.11
N LEU A 341 26.43 3.10 -11.51
CA LEU A 341 26.39 3.87 -12.78
C LEU A 341 26.38 2.93 -14.01
N ASP A 342 27.19 1.87 -13.98
CA ASP A 342 27.19 0.85 -15.03
C ASP A 342 25.82 0.14 -15.09
N SER A 343 25.23 -0.16 -13.93
CA SER A 343 23.89 -0.71 -13.83
C SER A 343 22.82 0.24 -14.40
N GLU A 344 22.93 1.55 -14.17
CA GLU A 344 22.02 2.57 -14.71
C GLU A 344 22.07 2.59 -16.25
N GLU A 345 23.26 2.56 -16.83
CA GLU A 345 23.41 2.53 -18.30
C GLU A 345 22.87 1.24 -18.91
N TYR A 346 23.16 0.09 -18.27
CA TYR A 346 22.64 -1.20 -18.73
C TYR A 346 21.10 -1.25 -18.65
N SER A 347 20.53 -0.71 -17.58
CA SER A 347 19.08 -0.77 -17.29
C SER A 347 18.30 0.45 -17.80
N LYS A 348 18.87 1.29 -18.65
CA LYS A 348 18.29 2.59 -19.06
C LYS A 348 16.86 2.54 -19.62
N SER A 349 16.43 1.38 -20.13
CA SER A 349 15.06 1.15 -20.64
C SER A 349 14.18 0.33 -19.67
N ASN A 350 14.69 -0.06 -18.50
CA ASN A 350 13.96 -0.85 -17.52
C ASN A 350 13.60 0.00 -16.29
N PRO A 351 12.36 0.51 -16.21
CA PRO A 351 11.98 1.42 -15.12
C PRO A 351 11.98 0.77 -13.74
N GLU A 352 11.81 -0.56 -13.63
CA GLU A 352 11.85 -1.26 -12.34
C GLU A 352 13.28 -1.36 -11.80
N GLU A 353 14.24 -1.72 -12.63
CA GLU A 353 15.66 -1.75 -12.24
C GLU A 353 16.18 -0.36 -11.94
N LEU A 354 15.83 0.64 -12.76
CA LEU A 354 16.14 2.04 -12.46
C LEU A 354 15.60 2.48 -11.09
N LYS A 355 14.37 2.08 -10.73
CA LYS A 355 13.84 2.36 -9.39
C LYS A 355 14.68 1.74 -8.28
N ILE A 356 15.14 0.50 -8.47
CA ILE A 356 16.02 -0.17 -7.49
C ILE A 356 17.30 0.65 -7.30
N ILE A 357 17.95 1.05 -8.39
CA ILE A 357 19.17 1.86 -8.35
C ILE A 357 18.92 3.19 -7.63
N ALA A 358 17.80 3.86 -7.93
CA ALA A 358 17.43 5.10 -7.25
C ALA A 358 17.19 4.90 -5.76
N TYR A 359 16.57 3.79 -5.34
CA TYR A 359 16.38 3.45 -3.93
C TYR A 359 17.72 3.28 -3.20
N LEU A 360 18.66 2.57 -3.84
CA LEU A 360 20.01 2.37 -3.30
C LEU A 360 20.75 3.70 -3.19
N TYR A 361 20.67 4.57 -4.19
CA TYR A 361 21.25 5.91 -4.11
C TYR A 361 20.63 6.75 -2.98
N GLN A 362 19.32 6.68 -2.78
CA GLN A 362 18.65 7.39 -1.70
C GLN A 362 19.06 6.89 -0.32
N GLN A 363 19.23 5.57 -0.15
CA GLN A 363 19.71 4.97 1.10
C GLN A 363 21.06 5.53 1.51
N GLU A 364 21.97 5.74 0.54
CA GLU A 364 23.33 6.24 0.79
C GLU A 364 23.43 7.79 0.72
N GLY A 365 22.31 8.49 0.55
CA GLY A 365 22.32 9.96 0.46
C GLY A 365 22.85 10.50 -0.88
N PHE A 366 23.03 9.68 -1.90
CA PHE A 366 23.48 10.09 -3.23
C PHE A 366 22.31 10.69 -4.04
N TYR A 367 21.66 11.70 -3.47
CA TYR A 367 20.42 12.27 -4.01
C TYR A 367 20.55 12.88 -5.41
N LYS A 368 21.75 13.39 -5.78
CA LYS A 368 21.99 13.89 -7.16
C LYS A 368 21.93 12.76 -8.19
N ASN A 369 22.46 11.59 -7.85
CA ASN A 369 22.40 10.40 -8.70
C ASN A 369 20.96 9.86 -8.75
N ALA A 370 20.27 9.74 -7.61
CA ALA A 370 18.87 9.35 -7.57
C ALA A 370 17.98 10.27 -8.43
N LEU A 371 18.25 11.59 -8.43
CA LEU A 371 17.53 12.56 -9.27
C LEU A 371 17.71 12.28 -10.76
N SER A 372 18.91 11.92 -11.23
CA SER A 372 19.17 11.54 -12.61
C SER A 372 18.32 10.35 -13.01
N VAL A 373 18.36 9.31 -12.19
CA VAL A 373 17.61 8.07 -12.43
C VAL A 373 16.10 8.32 -12.46
N TYR A 374 15.54 9.03 -11.50
CA TYR A 374 14.09 9.31 -11.47
C TYR A 374 13.61 10.18 -12.65
N LYS A 375 14.45 11.05 -13.19
CA LYS A 375 14.16 11.74 -14.44
C LYS A 375 14.06 10.79 -15.64
N ASN A 376 14.79 9.68 -15.65
CA ASN A 376 14.63 8.64 -16.64
C ASN A 376 13.37 7.81 -16.39
N VAL A 377 13.10 7.43 -15.15
CA VAL A 377 11.89 6.67 -14.79
C VAL A 377 10.62 7.42 -15.22
N ILE A 378 10.51 8.72 -14.96
CA ILE A 378 9.33 9.50 -15.35
C ILE A 378 9.16 9.61 -16.88
N LYS A 379 10.24 9.57 -17.67
CA LYS A 379 10.16 9.52 -19.14
C LYS A 379 9.61 8.17 -19.61
N LEU A 380 10.00 7.07 -18.95
CA LEU A 380 9.54 5.71 -19.26
C LEU A 380 8.12 5.47 -18.76
N ARG A 381 7.76 6.06 -17.62
CA ARG A 381 6.47 5.88 -16.93
C ARG A 381 5.75 7.22 -16.67
N PRO A 382 5.41 8.00 -17.73
CA PRO A 382 4.87 9.36 -17.58
C PRO A 382 3.45 9.41 -17.02
N LYS A 383 2.73 8.28 -17.01
CA LYS A 383 1.37 8.17 -16.47
C LYS A 383 1.34 7.63 -15.03
N HIS A 384 2.46 7.14 -14.51
CA HIS A 384 2.54 6.56 -13.18
C HIS A 384 2.66 7.67 -12.13
N ILE A 385 1.74 7.69 -11.17
CA ILE A 385 1.72 8.65 -10.05
C ILE A 385 3.02 8.54 -9.24
N GLN A 386 3.49 7.31 -9.03
CA GLN A 386 4.73 7.07 -8.29
C GLN A 386 5.94 7.79 -8.90
N SER A 387 6.04 7.89 -10.23
CA SER A 387 7.17 8.56 -10.89
C SER A 387 7.27 10.04 -10.52
N TYR A 388 6.14 10.71 -10.35
CA TYR A 388 6.10 12.12 -9.91
C TYR A 388 6.45 12.23 -8.43
N ARG A 389 5.88 11.38 -7.60
CA ARG A 389 6.16 11.38 -6.16
C ARG A 389 7.65 11.12 -5.88
N ASP A 390 8.25 10.14 -6.55
CA ASP A 390 9.68 9.83 -6.42
C ASP A 390 10.56 11.03 -6.80
N LEU A 391 10.23 11.70 -7.89
CA LEU A 391 10.94 12.90 -8.33
C LEU A 391 10.78 14.08 -7.35
N ILE A 392 9.58 14.27 -6.82
CA ILE A 392 9.29 15.29 -5.82
C ILE A 392 10.09 15.04 -4.55
N ASN A 393 10.09 13.82 -4.05
CA ASN A 393 10.78 13.45 -2.82
C ASN A 393 12.29 13.71 -2.93
N VAL A 394 12.91 13.36 -4.05
CA VAL A 394 14.34 13.63 -4.21
C VAL A 394 14.66 15.12 -4.39
N TYR A 395 13.75 15.91 -4.96
CA TYR A 395 13.89 17.38 -4.95
C TYR A 395 13.85 17.93 -3.53
N ILE A 396 12.98 17.39 -2.66
CA ILE A 396 12.90 17.78 -1.25
C ILE A 396 14.21 17.44 -0.53
N GLU A 397 14.78 16.26 -0.74
CA GLU A 397 16.09 15.87 -0.19
C GLU A 397 17.22 16.82 -0.61
N LEU A 398 17.19 17.26 -1.85
CA LEU A 398 18.14 18.23 -2.39
C LEU A 398 17.81 19.67 -1.98
N LYS A 399 16.81 19.90 -1.14
CA LYS A 399 16.29 21.23 -0.73
C LYS A 399 15.86 22.11 -1.92
N GLN A 400 15.54 21.47 -3.06
CA GLN A 400 15.05 22.15 -4.27
C GLN A 400 13.52 22.30 -4.22
N TYR A 401 13.01 22.89 -3.15
CA TYR A 401 11.58 22.95 -2.82
C TYR A 401 10.72 23.58 -3.92
N LYS A 402 11.23 24.61 -4.62
CA LYS A 402 10.52 25.23 -5.73
C LYS A 402 10.30 24.26 -6.90
N LYS A 403 11.28 23.38 -7.19
CA LYS A 403 11.12 22.37 -8.23
C LYS A 403 10.15 21.27 -7.79
N ALA A 404 10.20 20.86 -6.54
CA ALA A 404 9.23 19.93 -5.96
C ALA A 404 7.80 20.47 -6.10
N LEU A 405 7.54 21.72 -5.70
CA LEU A 405 6.23 22.38 -5.83
C LEU A 405 5.77 22.49 -7.30
N ASN A 406 6.66 22.88 -8.21
CA ASN A 406 6.34 22.92 -9.63
C ASN A 406 5.97 21.54 -10.20
N THR A 407 6.59 20.47 -9.70
CA THR A 407 6.27 19.11 -10.10
C THR A 407 4.89 18.69 -9.58
N TYR A 408 4.52 19.07 -8.35
CA TYR A 408 3.15 18.90 -7.83
C TYR A 408 2.13 19.64 -8.70
N ASN A 409 2.38 20.92 -8.99
CA ASN A 409 1.48 21.72 -9.82
C ASN A 409 1.32 21.14 -11.22
N TYR A 410 2.41 20.66 -11.83
CA TYR A 410 2.34 19.98 -13.12
C TYR A 410 1.49 18.72 -13.06
N PHE A 411 1.68 17.90 -12.02
CA PHE A 411 0.92 16.68 -11.79
C PHE A 411 -0.59 16.97 -11.65
N PHE A 412 -0.96 17.91 -10.79
CA PHE A 412 -2.35 18.30 -10.58
C PHE A 412 -3.00 18.88 -11.84
N ASN A 413 -2.28 19.75 -12.59
CA ASN A 413 -2.78 20.37 -13.80
C ASN A 413 -2.98 19.38 -14.96
N LYS A 414 -2.32 18.23 -14.94
CA LYS A 414 -2.51 17.17 -15.92
C LYS A 414 -3.79 16.35 -15.71
N GLY A 415 -4.59 16.68 -14.71
CA GLY A 415 -5.81 15.95 -14.39
C GLY A 415 -5.53 14.52 -13.91
N LEU A 416 -4.30 14.23 -13.51
CA LEU A 416 -3.97 13.03 -12.77
C LEU A 416 -4.58 13.20 -11.38
N THR A 417 -5.91 13.28 -11.37
CA THR A 417 -6.72 13.57 -10.20
C THR A 417 -6.48 12.52 -9.14
N ILE A 418 -6.10 13.02 -8.01
CA ILE A 418 -5.96 12.23 -6.80
C ILE A 418 -7.37 12.03 -6.27
N GLU A 419 -7.97 10.89 -6.58
CA GLU A 419 -9.07 10.40 -5.77
C GLU A 419 -8.53 10.28 -4.32
N LYS A 420 -9.36 10.61 -3.35
CA LYS A 420 -9.03 10.70 -1.92
C LYS A 420 -8.64 9.35 -1.29
N ASN A 421 -7.92 8.47 -2.01
CA ASN A 421 -7.63 7.11 -1.61
C ASN A 421 -6.17 6.76 -1.83
N GLY A 422 -5.52 6.13 -0.88
CA GLY A 422 -4.19 5.56 -1.01
C GLY A 422 -3.10 6.60 -1.30
N ILE A 423 -2.52 6.55 -2.50
CA ILE A 423 -1.41 7.44 -2.90
C ILE A 423 -1.78 8.93 -2.86
N GLY A 424 -3.05 9.25 -3.11
CA GLY A 424 -3.54 10.63 -3.09
C GLY A 424 -3.43 11.28 -1.72
N ASP A 425 -3.76 10.54 -0.68
CA ASP A 425 -3.65 11.02 0.70
C ASP A 425 -2.18 11.22 1.09
N ILE A 426 -1.31 10.30 0.68
CA ILE A 426 0.14 10.42 0.88
C ILE A 426 0.66 11.70 0.23
N MET A 427 0.34 11.92 -1.05
CA MET A 427 0.82 13.08 -1.79
C MET A 427 0.26 14.40 -1.26
N THR A 428 -0.99 14.43 -0.84
CA THR A 428 -1.61 15.63 -0.25
C THR A 428 -0.89 16.02 1.04
N ARG A 429 -0.66 15.07 1.93
CA ARG A 429 0.05 15.29 3.19
C ARG A 429 1.48 15.77 2.95
N GLU A 430 2.19 15.14 2.01
CA GLU A 430 3.55 15.52 1.64
C GLU A 430 3.61 16.94 1.00
N ALA A 431 2.60 17.32 0.20
CA ALA A 431 2.52 18.65 -0.39
C ALA A 431 2.32 19.75 0.66
N GLU A 432 1.52 19.48 1.69
CA GLU A 432 1.32 20.40 2.81
C GLU A 432 2.59 20.58 3.64
N ALA A 433 3.27 19.47 3.95
CA ALA A 433 4.56 19.53 4.63
C ALA A 433 5.59 20.33 3.83
N LEU A 434 5.60 20.18 2.50
CA LEU A 434 6.45 20.96 1.61
C LEU A 434 6.09 22.46 1.65
N THR A 435 4.79 22.78 1.64
CA THR A 435 4.31 24.17 1.71
C THR A 435 4.76 24.84 3.01
N SER A 436 4.66 24.15 4.13
CA SER A 436 5.16 24.63 5.43
C SER A 436 6.67 24.83 5.42
N LYS A 437 7.44 23.93 4.82
CA LYS A 437 8.90 24.09 4.66
C LYS A 437 9.26 25.30 3.80
N ILE A 438 8.50 25.60 2.75
CA ILE A 438 8.71 26.76 1.88
C ILE A 438 8.38 28.06 2.62
N SER A 439 7.26 28.08 3.32
CA SER A 439 6.78 29.25 4.08
C SER A 439 7.57 29.47 5.37
N LYS A 440 8.47 28.55 5.74
CA LYS A 440 9.19 28.55 7.02
C LYS A 440 8.25 28.57 8.22
N THR A 441 7.09 27.95 8.07
CA THR A 441 6.10 27.75 9.14
C THR A 441 6.17 26.32 9.63
N ASN A 442 5.83 26.09 10.88
CA ASN A 442 5.67 24.73 11.37
C ASN A 442 4.37 24.13 10.82
N LEU A 443 4.36 22.83 10.58
CA LEU A 443 3.10 22.13 10.46
C LEU A 443 2.33 22.27 11.77
N PRO A 444 1.01 22.51 11.73
CA PRO A 444 0.19 22.45 12.93
C PRO A 444 0.36 21.10 13.63
N ASP A 445 0.37 21.07 14.97
CA ASP A 445 0.57 19.83 15.76
C ASP A 445 -0.39 18.71 15.36
N GLU A 446 -1.61 19.06 15.02
CA GLU A 446 -2.64 18.16 14.52
C GLU A 446 -2.31 17.45 13.19
N LYS A 447 -1.32 17.96 12.45
CA LYS A 447 -0.85 17.39 11.17
C LYS A 447 0.48 16.66 11.30
N THR A 448 1.13 16.77 12.44
CA THR A 448 2.36 16.05 12.73
C THR A 448 2.05 14.60 13.10
N LEU A 449 3.00 13.71 12.88
CA LEU A 449 2.85 12.28 13.16
C LEU A 449 4.02 11.81 14.03
N ASP A 450 3.74 11.02 15.05
CA ASP A 450 4.79 10.53 15.95
C ASP A 450 5.72 9.56 15.22
N THR A 451 5.17 8.55 14.57
CA THR A 451 5.93 7.67 13.71
C THR A 451 5.19 7.43 12.40
N ARG A 452 5.83 7.80 11.30
CA ARG A 452 5.34 7.59 9.93
C ARG A 452 6.28 6.63 9.22
N ILE A 453 5.73 5.57 8.63
CA ILE A 453 6.48 4.58 7.87
C ILE A 453 5.94 4.54 6.45
N VAL A 454 6.80 4.69 5.47
CA VAL A 454 6.44 4.58 4.06
C VAL A 454 7.18 3.39 3.46
N PHE A 455 6.42 2.46 2.92
CA PHE A 455 6.92 1.31 2.16
C PHE A 455 6.74 1.56 0.68
N GLU A 456 7.78 1.30 -0.09
CA GLU A 456 7.79 1.45 -1.54
C GLU A 456 8.51 0.24 -2.15
N TRP A 457 7.88 -0.42 -3.13
CA TRP A 457 8.46 -1.61 -3.75
C TRP A 457 8.72 -1.40 -5.24
N SER A 458 9.75 -2.10 -5.74
CA SER A 458 10.26 -1.89 -7.11
C SER A 458 9.37 -2.52 -8.19
N SER A 459 8.67 -3.60 -7.89
CA SER A 459 7.87 -4.35 -8.87
C SER A 459 6.38 -4.34 -8.51
N SER A 460 5.53 -3.91 -9.42
CA SER A 460 4.06 -3.95 -9.30
C SER A 460 3.47 -5.37 -9.23
N GLU A 461 4.26 -6.38 -9.59
CA GLU A 461 3.88 -7.79 -9.52
C GLU A 461 4.27 -8.46 -8.19
N ALA A 462 4.82 -7.71 -7.24
CA ALA A 462 5.23 -8.26 -5.95
C ALA A 462 4.04 -8.63 -5.08
N GLU A 463 4.09 -9.81 -4.48
CA GLU A 463 3.13 -10.26 -3.47
C GLU A 463 3.84 -10.45 -2.13
N PHE A 464 3.27 -9.91 -1.07
CA PHE A 464 3.85 -9.95 0.27
C PHE A 464 2.80 -9.68 1.36
N THR A 465 3.14 -10.05 2.59
CA THR A 465 2.42 -9.63 3.80
C THR A 465 3.37 -8.86 4.71
N LEU A 466 2.94 -7.70 5.18
CA LEU A 466 3.60 -6.95 6.25
C LEU A 466 2.89 -7.23 7.58
N GLU A 467 3.65 -7.45 8.62
CA GLU A 467 3.14 -7.60 9.98
C GLU A 467 3.74 -6.52 10.88
N PHE A 468 2.88 -5.82 11.60
CA PHE A 468 3.26 -4.88 12.66
C PHE A 468 2.91 -5.50 14.00
N ILE A 469 3.91 -5.72 14.83
CA ILE A 469 3.75 -6.32 16.15
C ILE A 469 3.95 -5.22 17.18
N ASN A 470 2.93 -4.94 17.98
CA ASN A 470 3.00 -3.93 19.02
C ASN A 470 3.74 -4.45 20.27
N PRO A 471 4.08 -3.59 21.25
CA PRO A 471 4.75 -3.99 22.48
C PRO A 471 3.99 -5.05 23.30
N GLN A 472 2.68 -5.19 23.07
CA GLN A 472 1.83 -6.19 23.73
C GLN A 472 1.79 -7.54 22.96
N LYS A 473 2.66 -7.72 21.96
CA LYS A 473 2.72 -8.91 21.08
C LYS A 473 1.47 -9.15 20.24
N GLN A 474 0.66 -8.12 20.00
CA GLN A 474 -0.47 -8.21 19.09
C GLN A 474 0.00 -7.93 17.66
N VAL A 475 -0.40 -8.79 16.73
CA VAL A 475 0.01 -8.70 15.32
C VAL A 475 -1.06 -7.98 14.51
N TYR A 476 -0.62 -7.08 13.67
CA TYR A 476 -1.40 -6.41 12.67
C TYR A 476 -0.86 -6.79 11.28
N LYS A 477 -1.71 -7.37 10.42
CA LYS A 477 -1.30 -7.86 9.09
C LYS A 477 -1.86 -6.96 8.00
N ILE A 478 -1.03 -6.69 7.01
CA ILE A 478 -1.40 -6.06 5.75
C ILE A 478 -0.99 -6.98 4.63
N GLU A 479 -1.98 -7.48 3.94
CA GLU A 479 -1.78 -8.38 2.84
C GLU A 479 -1.76 -7.60 1.52
N HIS A 480 -0.78 -7.92 0.67
CA HIS A 480 -0.64 -7.45 -0.69
C HIS A 480 -0.49 -8.67 -1.59
N THR A 481 -1.61 -9.37 -1.80
CA THR A 481 -1.66 -10.60 -2.58
C THR A 481 -2.86 -10.58 -3.53
N LEU A 482 -2.76 -11.24 -4.67
CA LEU A 482 -3.88 -11.34 -5.61
C LEU A 482 -5.06 -12.12 -5.02
N SER A 483 -4.80 -13.05 -4.11
CA SER A 483 -5.85 -13.83 -3.45
C SER A 483 -6.73 -12.98 -2.52
N ASP A 484 -6.14 -12.03 -1.79
CA ASP A 484 -6.81 -11.27 -0.74
C ASP A 484 -7.20 -9.86 -1.17
N THR A 485 -6.28 -9.18 -1.88
CA THR A 485 -6.37 -7.76 -2.20
C THR A 485 -6.28 -7.46 -3.69
N SER A 486 -6.81 -8.33 -4.55
CA SER A 486 -6.72 -8.18 -6.02
C SER A 486 -7.26 -6.84 -6.54
N SER A 487 -8.39 -6.36 -5.98
CA SER A 487 -8.97 -5.06 -6.37
C SER A 487 -8.05 -3.88 -6.06
N LEU A 488 -7.34 -3.95 -4.92
CA LEU A 488 -6.38 -2.94 -4.53
C LEU A 488 -5.14 -2.97 -5.44
N ILE A 489 -4.60 -4.17 -5.73
CA ILE A 489 -3.46 -4.33 -6.66
C ILE A 489 -3.85 -3.84 -8.05
N LEU A 490 -5.08 -4.09 -8.50
CA LEU A 490 -5.58 -3.57 -9.75
C LEU A 490 -5.60 -2.03 -9.77
N ASP A 491 -6.09 -1.39 -8.70
CA ASP A 491 -6.10 0.07 -8.57
C ASP A 491 -4.68 0.66 -8.56
N GLU A 492 -3.76 0.04 -7.80
CA GLU A 492 -2.35 0.41 -7.76
C GLU A 492 -1.71 0.37 -9.15
N LYS A 493 -1.95 -0.68 -9.92
CA LYS A 493 -1.46 -0.82 -11.29
C LYS A 493 -2.09 0.19 -12.25
N LEU A 494 -3.41 0.40 -12.18
CA LEU A 494 -4.11 1.38 -13.02
C LEU A 494 -3.62 2.81 -12.79
N LYS A 495 -3.31 3.16 -11.56
CA LYS A 495 -2.79 4.48 -11.15
C LYS A 495 -1.27 4.57 -11.22
N GLY A 496 -0.58 3.44 -11.36
CA GLY A 496 0.88 3.37 -11.46
C GLY A 496 1.58 3.79 -10.17
N TYR A 497 1.25 3.15 -9.05
CA TYR A 497 1.98 3.36 -7.79
C TYR A 497 2.26 2.04 -7.06
N THR A 498 3.32 2.03 -6.27
CA THR A 498 3.80 0.89 -5.49
C THR A 498 4.27 1.40 -4.14
N SER A 499 3.35 2.00 -3.38
CA SER A 499 3.68 2.57 -2.08
C SER A 499 2.51 2.49 -1.12
N ARG A 500 2.84 2.32 0.16
CA ARG A 500 1.92 2.38 1.29
C ARG A 500 2.51 3.15 2.45
N GLU A 501 1.65 3.78 3.21
CA GLU A 501 2.00 4.54 4.39
C GLU A 501 1.34 3.94 5.62
N PHE A 502 2.10 3.89 6.70
CA PHE A 502 1.64 3.48 8.02
C PHE A 502 2.02 4.51 9.05
N VAL A 503 1.10 4.73 9.97
CA VAL A 503 1.30 5.65 11.08
C VAL A 503 1.11 4.85 12.36
N ILE A 504 2.14 4.83 13.19
CA ILE A 504 2.03 4.32 14.55
C ILE A 504 1.75 5.52 15.45
N ASP A 505 0.61 5.47 16.10
CA ASP A 505 0.22 6.49 17.07
C ASP A 505 0.93 6.25 18.39
N GLY A 506 1.34 7.33 19.07
CA GLY A 506 2.02 7.27 20.36
C GLY A 506 1.19 6.73 21.54
N ASP A 507 -0.06 6.30 21.30
CA ASP A 507 -0.94 5.75 22.33
C ASP A 507 -0.41 4.43 22.97
N ILE A 508 0.47 3.71 22.26
CA ILE A 508 1.16 2.51 22.75
C ILE A 508 2.65 2.72 22.60
N GLY A 509 3.29 3.22 23.67
CA GLY A 509 4.74 3.36 23.72
C GLY A 509 5.44 2.01 23.85
N GLY A 510 6.65 1.90 23.32
CA GLY A 510 7.48 0.72 23.41
C GLY A 510 8.03 0.23 22.09
N GLU A 511 8.61 -0.99 22.07
CA GLU A 511 9.22 -1.57 20.88
C GLU A 511 8.17 -2.23 19.98
N TRP A 512 8.07 -1.74 18.75
CA TRP A 512 7.32 -2.35 17.66
C TRP A 512 8.25 -3.14 16.74
N LEU A 513 7.79 -4.31 16.26
CA LEU A 513 8.49 -5.10 15.26
C LEU A 513 7.77 -4.95 13.91
N VAL A 514 8.54 -4.90 12.84
CA VAL A 514 8.02 -4.92 11.48
C VAL A 514 8.55 -6.14 10.76
N ASN A 515 7.68 -7.06 10.41
CA ASN A 515 7.99 -8.28 9.69
C ASN A 515 7.43 -8.23 8.26
N LEU A 516 8.07 -9.00 7.39
CA LEU A 516 7.67 -9.21 6.01
C LEU A 516 7.68 -10.69 5.68
N THR A 517 6.63 -11.18 5.04
CA THR A 517 6.64 -12.46 4.31
C THR A 517 6.50 -12.16 2.82
N TYR A 518 7.48 -12.57 2.02
CA TYR A 518 7.50 -12.33 0.58
C TYR A 518 7.10 -13.57 -0.20
N TYR A 519 6.14 -13.45 -1.14
CA TYR A 519 5.62 -14.57 -1.92
C TYR A 519 6.13 -14.59 -3.36
N GLY A 520 6.77 -13.51 -3.82
CA GLY A 520 7.36 -13.42 -5.16
C GLY A 520 6.82 -12.24 -5.97
N ASN A 521 7.33 -12.10 -7.18
CA ASN A 521 6.95 -11.05 -8.14
C ASN A 521 6.71 -11.58 -9.56
N LYS A 522 6.52 -12.90 -9.71
CA LYS A 522 6.30 -13.55 -11.00
C LYS A 522 7.45 -13.43 -12.00
N LYS A 523 8.62 -12.97 -11.53
CA LYS A 523 9.88 -12.86 -12.27
C LYS A 523 11.01 -13.58 -11.53
N TYR A 524 12.12 -13.78 -12.23
CA TYR A 524 13.35 -14.29 -11.61
C TYR A 524 14.17 -13.21 -10.90
N SER A 525 13.94 -11.93 -11.23
CA SER A 525 14.63 -10.82 -10.57
C SER A 525 14.01 -10.54 -9.19
N PRO A 526 14.82 -10.27 -8.16
CA PRO A 526 14.30 -9.95 -6.84
C PRO A 526 13.56 -8.62 -6.83
N THR A 527 12.56 -8.50 -5.96
CA THR A 527 11.95 -7.23 -5.62
C THR A 527 12.77 -6.54 -4.53
N TYR A 528 12.87 -5.23 -4.59
CA TYR A 528 13.46 -4.42 -3.54
C TYR A 528 12.38 -3.58 -2.86
N LEU A 529 12.41 -3.58 -1.54
CA LEU A 529 11.52 -2.82 -0.68
C LEU A 529 12.30 -1.66 -0.07
N LYS A 530 11.96 -0.45 -0.42
CA LYS A 530 12.45 0.75 0.25
C LYS A 530 11.49 1.09 1.40
N THR A 531 12.04 1.23 2.59
CA THR A 531 11.30 1.68 3.76
C THR A 531 11.86 3.01 4.23
N THR A 532 11.01 3.99 4.42
CA THR A 532 11.38 5.28 5.02
C THR A 532 10.61 5.45 6.31
N VAL A 533 11.33 5.48 7.42
CA VAL A 533 10.79 5.72 8.75
C VAL A 533 11.05 7.18 9.12
N PHE A 534 10.02 7.85 9.51
CA PHE A 534 10.08 9.21 10.07
C PHE A 534 9.62 9.13 11.52
N ASN A 535 10.44 9.60 12.42
CA ASN A 535 10.04 9.90 13.78
C ASN A 535 9.76 11.40 13.87
N ASP A 536 8.74 11.78 14.60
CA ASP A 536 8.30 13.18 14.74
C ASP A 536 8.08 13.88 13.38
N TRP A 537 7.41 13.19 12.45
CA TRP A 537 7.20 13.71 11.10
C TRP A 537 6.47 15.06 11.12
N GLY A 538 7.03 16.01 10.39
CA GLY A 538 6.49 17.38 10.28
C GLY A 538 6.84 18.29 11.45
N ARG A 539 7.55 17.80 12.48
CA ARG A 539 8.08 18.59 13.58
C ARG A 539 9.51 19.05 13.28
N SER A 540 10.00 20.02 14.07
CA SER A 540 11.36 20.55 13.89
C SER A 540 12.47 19.54 14.22
N ASN A 541 12.16 18.53 15.02
CA ASN A 541 13.04 17.44 15.43
C ASN A 541 12.83 16.16 14.60
N GLU A 542 12.17 16.25 13.44
CA GLU A 542 11.96 15.11 12.54
C GLU A 542 13.25 14.38 12.23
N ILE A 543 13.26 13.07 12.51
CA ILE A 543 14.36 12.17 12.16
C ILE A 543 13.86 11.22 11.06
N LYS A 544 14.65 11.12 9.97
CA LYS A 544 14.34 10.27 8.84
C LYS A 544 15.41 9.21 8.65
N LYS A 545 14.99 7.96 8.44
CA LYS A 545 15.89 6.85 8.06
C LYS A 545 15.31 6.11 6.87
N THR A 546 16.11 5.94 5.81
CA THR A 546 15.77 5.15 4.63
C THR A 546 16.59 3.86 4.63
N THR A 547 15.93 2.72 4.44
CA THR A 547 16.56 1.40 4.34
C THR A 547 15.95 0.65 3.15
N VAL A 548 16.78 -0.06 2.41
CA VAL A 548 16.37 -0.86 1.25
C VAL A 548 16.64 -2.33 1.53
N PHE A 549 15.61 -3.13 1.40
CA PHE A 549 15.65 -4.57 1.62
C PHE A 549 15.50 -5.31 0.29
N LYS A 550 16.36 -6.29 0.05
CA LYS A 550 16.27 -7.19 -1.09
C LYS A 550 15.38 -8.38 -0.71
N MET A 551 14.23 -8.53 -1.34
CA MET A 551 13.28 -9.59 -1.07
C MET A 551 13.59 -10.81 -1.96
N THR A 552 14.23 -11.82 -1.41
CA THR A 552 14.69 -13.00 -2.16
C THR A 552 14.11 -14.31 -1.65
N LEU A 553 13.93 -14.45 -0.34
CA LEU A 553 13.46 -15.68 0.27
C LEU A 553 11.93 -15.69 0.30
N LYS A 554 11.35 -16.59 -0.49
CA LYS A 554 9.90 -16.77 -0.54
C LYS A 554 9.42 -17.55 0.68
N ASP A 555 8.23 -17.18 1.13
CA ASP A 555 7.49 -17.83 2.22
C ASP A 555 8.22 -17.80 3.57
N GLN A 556 9.34 -17.08 3.66
CA GLN A 556 10.09 -16.89 4.89
C GLN A 556 9.66 -15.60 5.58
N LYS A 557 9.15 -15.72 6.81
CA LYS A 557 8.88 -14.56 7.66
C LYS A 557 10.19 -13.93 8.12
N THR A 558 10.36 -12.65 7.80
CA THR A 558 11.59 -11.91 8.03
C THR A 558 11.32 -10.66 8.85
N GLN A 559 12.02 -10.48 9.97
CA GLN A 559 11.97 -9.23 10.72
C GLN A 559 12.84 -8.19 10.04
N LEU A 560 12.23 -7.16 9.48
CA LEU A 560 12.94 -6.08 8.77
C LEU A 560 13.66 -5.15 9.75
N PHE A 561 12.94 -4.65 10.74
CA PHE A 561 13.48 -3.70 11.73
C PHE A 561 12.55 -3.59 12.94
N LYS A 562 13.05 -2.87 13.94
CA LYS A 562 12.34 -2.48 15.15
C LYS A 562 12.18 -0.97 15.21
N ILE A 563 11.11 -0.51 15.82
CA ILE A 563 10.79 0.91 16.04
C ILE A 563 10.47 1.10 17.52
N ASN A 564 11.12 2.05 18.16
CA ASN A 564 10.77 2.49 19.51
C ASN A 564 9.87 3.72 19.41
N THR A 565 8.65 3.63 19.94
CA THR A 565 7.72 4.74 20.11
C THR A 565 7.73 5.19 21.57
N TYR A 566 7.65 6.49 21.82
CA TYR A 566 7.71 7.10 23.15
C TYR A 566 6.33 7.54 23.61
#